data_a5723a1bf1fb8f3a7ff3740417d3cbcd
#
_entry.id   a5723a1bf1fb8f3a7ff3740417d3cbcd
#
_cell.length_a   1.000
_cell.length_b   1.000
_cell.length_c   1.000
_cell.angle_alpha   90.00
_cell.angle_beta   90.00
_cell.angle_gamma   90.00
#
_symmetry.space_group_name_H-M   'P 1'
#
loop_
_entity.id
_entity.type
_entity.pdbx_description
1 polymer ?
#
loop_
_entity_poly.entity_id
_entity_poly.type
_entity_poly.pdbx_seq_one_letter_code
_entity_poly.pdbx_strand_id
1 'polypeptide(L)'
;MSLKDQITEDMKTAMRAKDAPRLLTIRGLLAALKQREVDERIMLTDADVIAIVDKLIKQRKDSISQFGAAGRTDLVDKETAELHVLEGYLPQRLDATQIDAEVAAVVSAVGTELGRPAGAADMGKVMAAVKARLAGKADMALVSAAVKKALSR
;
A
#
# COMPACT_ATOMS: atom_id res chain seq x y z
N MET A 1 -12.15 10.80 13.05
CA MET A 1 -10.94 11.49 12.56
C MET A 1 -10.47 10.81 11.28
N SER A 2 -10.26 11.58 10.21
CA SER A 2 -9.75 11.03 8.97
C SER A 2 -8.27 10.67 9.09
N LEU A 3 -7.76 9.85 8.17
CA LEU A 3 -6.35 9.51 8.13
C LEU A 3 -5.48 10.76 7.92
N LYS A 4 -5.93 11.69 7.08
CA LYS A 4 -5.24 12.97 6.90
C LYS A 4 -5.16 13.78 8.20
N ASP A 5 -6.23 13.81 8.97
CA ASP A 5 -6.24 14.49 10.27
C ASP A 5 -5.27 13.82 11.24
N GLN A 6 -5.21 12.50 11.25
CA GLN A 6 -4.26 11.76 12.08
C GLN A 6 -2.82 12.09 11.69
N ILE A 7 -2.50 12.15 10.40
CA ILE A 7 -1.18 12.52 9.93
C ILE A 7 -0.82 13.93 10.38
N THR A 8 -1.77 14.86 10.32
CA THR A 8 -1.58 16.24 10.79
C THR A 8 -1.29 16.29 12.28
N GLU A 9 -2.01 15.53 13.08
CA GLU A 9 -1.78 15.44 14.52
C GLU A 9 -0.42 14.81 14.84
N ASP A 10 -0.02 13.79 14.08
CA ASP A 10 1.29 13.15 14.23
C ASP A 10 2.43 14.11 13.88
N MET A 11 2.22 15.02 12.93
CA MET A 11 3.16 16.09 12.63
C MET A 11 3.38 16.98 13.86
N LYS A 12 2.29 17.39 14.50
CA LYS A 12 2.35 18.22 15.72
C LYS A 12 3.06 17.49 16.86
N THR A 13 2.78 16.21 17.02
CA THR A 13 3.41 15.36 18.03
C THR A 13 4.92 15.25 17.79
N ALA A 14 5.35 15.03 16.55
CA ALA A 14 6.77 14.98 16.19
C ALA A 14 7.46 16.33 16.43
N MET A 15 6.76 17.42 16.15
CA MET A 15 7.24 18.77 16.45
C MET A 15 7.49 18.99 17.94
N ARG A 16 6.53 18.61 18.79
CA ARG A 16 6.64 18.74 20.24
C ARG A 16 7.74 17.86 20.81
N ALA A 17 7.92 16.66 20.23
CA ALA A 17 8.96 15.71 20.63
C ALA A 17 10.34 16.07 20.10
N LYS A 18 10.43 17.09 19.24
CA LYS A 18 11.68 17.48 18.54
C LYS A 18 12.30 16.33 17.76
N ASP A 19 11.46 15.45 17.21
CA ASP A 19 11.86 14.34 16.36
C ASP A 19 11.98 14.85 14.92
N ALA A 20 13.12 15.43 14.60
CA ALA A 20 13.35 16.08 13.31
C ALA A 20 13.23 15.13 12.10
N PRO A 21 13.79 13.91 12.11
CA PRO A 21 13.65 12.99 10.98
C PRO A 21 12.20 12.59 10.72
N ARG A 22 11.46 12.27 11.77
CA ARG A 22 10.05 11.90 11.67
C ARG A 22 9.21 13.09 11.17
N LEU A 23 9.45 14.27 11.70
CA LEU A 23 8.78 15.49 11.30
C LEU A 23 8.99 15.79 9.81
N LEU A 24 10.21 15.65 9.32
CA LEU A 24 10.55 15.88 7.91
C LEU A 24 9.79 14.92 7.00
N THR A 25 9.74 13.64 7.35
CA THR A 25 9.02 12.63 6.58
C THR A 25 7.52 12.92 6.54
N ILE A 26 6.91 13.25 7.68
CA ILE A 26 5.48 13.56 7.77
C ILE A 26 5.14 14.83 6.99
N ARG A 27 5.98 15.86 7.06
CA ARG A 27 5.80 17.07 6.26
C ARG A 27 5.85 16.80 4.76
N GLY A 28 6.76 15.94 4.33
CA GLY A 28 6.84 15.51 2.94
C GLY A 28 5.57 14.79 2.48
N LEU A 29 5.02 13.92 3.34
CA LEU A 29 3.75 13.26 3.07
C LEU A 29 2.60 14.27 2.96
N LEU A 30 2.48 15.17 3.90
CA LEU A 30 1.43 16.21 3.87
C LEU A 30 1.54 17.10 2.64
N ALA A 31 2.76 17.43 2.21
CA ALA A 31 2.99 18.20 0.99
C ALA A 31 2.48 17.43 -0.25
N ALA A 32 2.73 16.14 -0.33
CA ALA A 32 2.24 15.29 -1.43
C ALA A 32 0.71 15.21 -1.45
N LEU A 33 0.09 15.09 -0.27
CA LEU A 33 -1.37 15.09 -0.14
C LEU A 33 -1.96 16.42 -0.61
N LYS A 34 -1.39 17.52 -0.16
CA LYS A 34 -1.86 18.86 -0.54
C LYS A 34 -1.69 19.12 -2.03
N GLN A 35 -0.57 18.69 -2.61
CA GLN A 35 -0.32 18.84 -4.04
C GLN A 35 -1.41 18.15 -4.86
N ARG A 36 -1.80 16.95 -4.48
CA ARG A 36 -2.87 16.23 -5.17
C ARG A 36 -4.22 16.91 -5.01
N GLU A 37 -4.54 17.41 -3.81
CA GLU A 37 -5.78 18.16 -3.59
C GLU A 37 -5.87 19.40 -4.49
N VAL A 38 -4.77 20.12 -4.64
CA VAL A 38 -4.69 21.32 -5.48
C VAL A 38 -4.79 20.96 -6.96
N ASP A 39 -4.04 19.96 -7.40
CA ASP A 39 -3.99 19.56 -8.82
C ASP A 39 -5.32 19.01 -9.33
N GLU A 40 -5.97 18.18 -8.52
CA GLU A 40 -7.23 17.53 -8.89
C GLU A 40 -8.46 18.27 -8.38
N ARG A 41 -8.29 19.30 -7.55
CA ARG A 41 -9.36 20.10 -6.94
C ARG A 41 -10.39 19.23 -6.21
N ILE A 42 -9.88 18.27 -5.43
CA ILE A 42 -10.70 17.32 -4.65
C ILE A 42 -10.32 17.37 -3.18
N MET A 43 -11.21 16.85 -2.34
CA MET A 43 -10.88 16.49 -0.96
C MET A 43 -10.49 15.01 -0.96
N LEU A 44 -9.34 14.69 -0.36
CA LEU A 44 -8.86 13.32 -0.31
C LEU A 44 -9.66 12.49 0.68
N THR A 45 -10.07 11.30 0.23
CA THR A 45 -10.61 10.26 1.11
C THR A 45 -9.46 9.48 1.76
N ASP A 46 -9.75 8.67 2.77
CA ASP A 46 -8.75 7.78 3.36
C ASP A 46 -8.14 6.84 2.33
N ALA A 47 -8.94 6.34 1.38
CA ALA A 47 -8.45 5.50 0.29
C ALA A 47 -7.44 6.25 -0.61
N ASP A 48 -7.70 7.52 -0.90
CA ASP A 48 -6.78 8.36 -1.67
C ASP A 48 -5.46 8.56 -0.91
N VAL A 49 -5.53 8.81 0.39
CA VAL A 49 -4.36 8.98 1.24
C VAL A 49 -3.52 7.71 1.26
N ILE A 50 -4.15 6.55 1.42
CA ILE A 50 -3.49 5.24 1.40
C ILE A 50 -2.78 5.01 0.06
N ALA A 51 -3.41 5.34 -1.06
CA ALA A 51 -2.80 5.21 -2.38
C ALA A 51 -1.56 6.10 -2.54
N ILE A 52 -1.59 7.31 -2.03
CA ILE A 52 -0.44 8.23 -2.06
C ILE A 52 0.69 7.70 -1.17
N VAL A 53 0.38 7.24 0.04
CA VAL A 53 1.36 6.63 0.95
C VAL A 53 2.01 5.43 0.29
N ASP A 54 1.24 4.55 -0.33
CA ASP A 54 1.76 3.37 -1.02
C ASP A 54 2.71 3.73 -2.16
N LYS A 55 2.38 4.76 -2.94
CA LYS A 55 3.25 5.28 -3.99
C LYS A 55 4.58 5.80 -3.43
N LEU A 56 4.54 6.56 -2.34
CA LEU A 56 5.74 7.08 -1.68
C LEU A 56 6.60 5.93 -1.12
N ILE A 57 5.98 4.89 -0.59
CA ILE A 57 6.67 3.69 -0.11
C ILE A 57 7.42 3.01 -1.26
N LYS A 58 6.79 2.86 -2.41
CA LYS A 58 7.44 2.28 -3.61
C LYS A 58 8.63 3.10 -4.04
N GLN A 59 8.50 4.42 -4.05
CA GLN A 59 9.59 5.33 -4.38
C GLN A 59 10.75 5.18 -3.40
N ARG A 60 10.49 5.04 -2.09
CA ARG A 60 11.52 4.81 -1.09
C ARG A 60 12.22 3.47 -1.28
N LYS A 61 11.48 2.42 -1.60
CA LYS A 61 12.07 1.09 -1.87
C LYS A 61 13.00 1.12 -3.08
N ASP A 62 12.61 1.82 -4.14
CA ASP A 62 13.44 1.99 -5.33
C ASP A 62 14.73 2.77 -4.98
N SER A 63 14.62 3.83 -4.21
CA SER A 63 15.76 4.63 -3.75
C SER A 63 16.71 3.79 -2.89
N ILE A 64 16.17 3.00 -1.96
CA ILE A 64 16.96 2.10 -1.11
C ILE A 64 17.75 1.10 -1.95
N SER A 65 17.11 0.51 -2.96
CA SER A 65 17.76 -0.43 -3.89
C SER A 65 18.90 0.24 -4.65
N GLN A 66 18.69 1.44 -5.19
CA GLN A 66 19.70 2.18 -5.94
C GLN A 66 20.87 2.61 -5.05
N PHE A 67 20.59 3.14 -3.87
CA PHE A 67 21.65 3.56 -2.93
C PHE A 67 22.42 2.35 -2.39
N GLY A 68 21.75 1.23 -2.16
CA GLY A 68 22.38 -0.03 -1.76
C GLY A 68 23.36 -0.53 -2.80
N ALA A 69 22.96 -0.50 -4.08
CA ALA A 69 23.83 -0.88 -5.21
C ALA A 69 25.04 0.05 -5.37
N ALA A 70 24.87 1.33 -4.98
CA ALA A 70 25.95 2.31 -5.02
C ALA A 70 26.84 2.32 -3.76
N GLY A 71 26.56 1.47 -2.76
CA GLY A 71 27.30 1.40 -1.52
C GLY A 71 27.06 2.58 -0.57
N ARG A 72 25.98 3.34 -0.77
CA ARG A 72 25.65 4.50 0.05
C ARG A 72 24.78 4.11 1.24
N THR A 73 25.39 3.44 2.20
CA THR A 73 24.72 2.96 3.42
C THR A 73 24.06 4.08 4.22
N ASP A 74 24.65 5.26 4.26
CA ASP A 74 24.11 6.45 4.92
C ASP A 74 22.73 6.83 4.36
N LEU A 75 22.58 6.80 3.03
CA LEU A 75 21.31 7.10 2.35
C LEU A 75 20.31 5.96 2.47
N VAL A 76 20.78 4.71 2.45
CA VAL A 76 19.93 3.53 2.70
C VAL A 76 19.29 3.62 4.08
N ASP A 77 20.06 3.93 5.12
CA ASP A 77 19.56 4.03 6.49
C ASP A 77 18.53 5.14 6.63
N LYS A 78 18.79 6.29 6.02
CA LYS A 78 17.87 7.44 6.01
C LYS A 78 16.54 7.08 5.33
N GLU A 79 16.61 6.55 4.12
CA GLU A 79 15.41 6.16 3.35
C GLU A 79 14.62 5.05 4.04
N THR A 80 15.30 4.10 4.69
CA THR A 80 14.67 3.03 5.45
C THR A 80 13.90 3.58 6.65
N ALA A 81 14.46 4.54 7.37
CA ALA A 81 13.77 5.22 8.47
C ALA A 81 12.51 5.93 8.00
N GLU A 82 12.58 6.64 6.87
CA GLU A 82 11.43 7.30 6.25
C GLU A 82 10.38 6.29 5.81
N LEU A 83 10.81 5.17 5.23
CA LEU A 83 9.92 4.07 4.84
C LEU A 83 9.11 3.55 6.02
N HIS A 84 9.74 3.33 7.17
CA HIS A 84 9.05 2.84 8.36
C HIS A 84 7.98 3.81 8.86
N VAL A 85 8.22 5.11 8.80
CA VAL A 85 7.23 6.12 9.16
C VAL A 85 6.01 6.02 8.24
N LEU A 86 6.23 5.90 6.93
CA LEU A 86 5.16 5.80 5.94
C LEU A 86 4.36 4.51 6.09
N GLU A 87 5.02 3.38 6.34
CA GLU A 87 4.36 2.09 6.53
C GLU A 87 3.39 2.09 7.71
N GLY A 88 3.64 2.90 8.73
CA GLY A 88 2.75 3.05 9.87
C GLY A 88 1.36 3.59 9.52
N TYR A 89 1.19 4.21 8.37
CA TYR A 89 -0.10 4.72 7.91
C TYR A 89 -0.87 3.77 7.01
N LEU A 90 -0.26 2.68 6.58
CA LEU A 90 -0.98 1.65 5.83
C LEU A 90 -1.76 0.74 6.78
N PRO A 91 -2.94 0.24 6.34
CA PRO A 91 -3.60 -0.85 7.06
C PRO A 91 -2.63 -2.02 7.21
N GLN A 92 -2.82 -2.83 8.24
CA GLN A 92 -2.04 -4.04 8.42
C GLN A 92 -2.14 -4.88 7.15
N ARG A 93 -1.00 -5.13 6.50
CA ARG A 93 -0.98 -5.91 5.27
C ARG A 93 -1.09 -7.40 5.58
N LEU A 94 -1.81 -8.09 4.72
CA LEU A 94 -1.96 -9.53 4.81
C LEU A 94 -0.67 -10.24 4.41
N ASP A 95 -0.33 -11.32 5.13
CA ASP A 95 0.77 -12.20 4.76
C ASP A 95 0.35 -13.16 3.62
N ALA A 96 1.30 -13.96 3.12
CA ALA A 96 1.05 -14.90 2.02
C ALA A 96 -0.07 -15.89 2.34
N THR A 97 -0.12 -16.42 3.56
CA THR A 97 -1.17 -17.36 3.98
C THR A 97 -2.54 -16.70 4.00
N GLN A 98 -2.63 -15.48 4.51
CA GLN A 98 -3.88 -14.72 4.53
C GLN A 98 -4.33 -14.34 3.13
N ILE A 99 -3.40 -13.96 2.24
CA ILE A 99 -3.69 -13.68 0.83
C ILE A 99 -4.26 -14.93 0.14
N ASP A 100 -3.62 -16.08 0.33
CA ASP A 100 -4.09 -17.35 -0.25
C ASP A 100 -5.51 -17.70 0.21
N ALA A 101 -5.81 -17.50 1.50
CA ALA A 101 -7.14 -17.75 2.05
C ALA A 101 -8.20 -16.81 1.44
N GLU A 102 -7.86 -15.52 1.30
CA GLU A 102 -8.77 -14.54 0.68
C GLU A 102 -9.00 -14.83 -0.80
N VAL A 103 -7.96 -15.20 -1.52
CA VAL A 103 -8.05 -15.59 -2.93
C VAL A 103 -8.91 -16.83 -3.08
N ALA A 104 -8.72 -17.85 -2.25
CA ALA A 104 -9.53 -19.07 -2.26
C ALA A 104 -11.01 -18.77 -2.04
N ALA A 105 -11.33 -17.87 -1.11
CA ALA A 105 -12.72 -17.46 -0.85
C ALA A 105 -13.35 -16.79 -2.08
N VAL A 106 -12.60 -15.91 -2.77
CA VAL A 106 -13.08 -15.25 -3.99
C VAL A 106 -13.27 -16.26 -5.14
N VAL A 107 -12.31 -17.15 -5.33
CA VAL A 107 -12.39 -18.22 -6.36
C VAL A 107 -13.63 -19.08 -6.14
N SER A 108 -13.88 -19.47 -4.90
CA SER A 108 -15.07 -20.24 -4.52
C SER A 108 -16.36 -19.46 -4.81
N ALA A 109 -16.43 -18.21 -4.44
CA ALA A 109 -17.59 -17.35 -4.66
C ALA A 109 -17.88 -17.16 -6.17
N VAL A 110 -16.84 -16.94 -6.97
CA VAL A 110 -16.97 -16.83 -8.43
C VAL A 110 -17.44 -18.15 -9.03
N GLY A 111 -16.91 -19.28 -8.57
CA GLY A 111 -17.34 -20.62 -9.01
C GLY A 111 -18.82 -20.86 -8.71
N THR A 112 -19.30 -20.47 -7.53
CA THR A 112 -20.72 -20.57 -7.16
C THR A 112 -21.57 -19.72 -8.09
N GLU A 113 -21.16 -18.51 -8.38
CA GLU A 113 -21.87 -17.60 -9.30
C GLU A 113 -21.94 -18.17 -10.72
N LEU A 114 -20.85 -18.78 -11.19
CA LEU A 114 -20.78 -19.40 -12.53
C LEU A 114 -21.49 -20.77 -12.63
N GLY A 115 -21.76 -21.41 -11.50
CA GLY A 115 -22.29 -22.74 -11.47
C GLY A 115 -21.27 -23.84 -11.84
N ARG A 116 -19.98 -23.49 -11.84
CA ARG A 116 -18.86 -24.40 -12.12
C ARG A 116 -17.58 -23.87 -11.44
N PRO A 117 -16.56 -24.71 -11.22
CA PRO A 117 -15.29 -24.21 -10.69
C PRO A 117 -14.67 -23.14 -11.59
N ALA A 118 -14.18 -22.06 -11.01
CA ALA A 118 -13.45 -21.03 -11.74
C ALA A 118 -12.11 -21.58 -12.22
N GLY A 119 -11.74 -21.23 -13.44
CA GLY A 119 -10.49 -21.66 -14.06
C GLY A 119 -9.73 -20.50 -14.69
N ALA A 120 -8.69 -20.82 -15.47
CA ALA A 120 -7.84 -19.81 -16.11
C ALA A 120 -8.62 -18.84 -17.00
N ALA A 121 -9.70 -19.29 -17.63
CA ALA A 121 -10.57 -18.44 -18.45
C ALA A 121 -11.29 -17.36 -17.65
N ASP A 122 -11.41 -17.53 -16.34
CA ASP A 122 -12.10 -16.60 -15.43
C ASP A 122 -11.14 -15.64 -14.72
N MET A 123 -9.86 -15.63 -15.12
CA MET A 123 -8.79 -14.84 -14.50
C MET A 123 -9.18 -13.37 -14.34
N GLY A 124 -9.74 -12.74 -15.37
CA GLY A 124 -10.12 -11.32 -15.33
C GLY A 124 -11.19 -11.05 -14.29
N LYS A 125 -12.19 -11.90 -14.19
CA LYS A 125 -13.28 -11.76 -13.21
C LYS A 125 -12.79 -11.99 -11.79
N VAL A 126 -12.01 -13.02 -11.57
CA VAL A 126 -11.41 -13.32 -10.27
C VAL A 126 -10.46 -12.21 -9.84
N MET A 127 -9.59 -11.76 -10.75
CA MET A 127 -8.64 -10.70 -10.45
C MET A 127 -9.32 -9.39 -10.06
N ALA A 128 -10.37 -8.99 -10.77
CA ALA A 128 -11.14 -7.79 -10.45
C ALA A 128 -11.78 -7.88 -9.06
N ALA A 129 -12.37 -9.04 -8.73
CA ALA A 129 -13.00 -9.26 -7.43
C ALA A 129 -11.96 -9.25 -6.29
N VAL A 130 -10.82 -9.89 -6.48
CA VAL A 130 -9.73 -9.93 -5.50
C VAL A 130 -9.15 -8.55 -5.29
N LYS A 131 -8.90 -7.78 -6.35
CA LYS A 131 -8.38 -6.41 -6.24
C LYS A 131 -9.33 -5.51 -5.46
N ALA A 132 -10.63 -5.60 -5.72
CA ALA A 132 -11.62 -4.83 -4.98
C ALA A 132 -11.62 -5.17 -3.48
N ARG A 133 -11.48 -6.44 -3.14
CA ARG A 133 -11.48 -6.92 -1.76
C ARG A 133 -10.19 -6.60 -1.00
N LEU A 134 -9.04 -6.68 -1.67
CA LEU A 134 -7.72 -6.55 -1.05
C LEU A 134 -7.00 -5.22 -1.34
N ALA A 135 -7.66 -4.27 -1.98
CA ALA A 135 -7.07 -2.97 -2.27
C ALA A 135 -6.57 -2.30 -0.98
N GLY A 136 -5.31 -1.90 -0.96
CA GLY A 136 -4.66 -1.30 0.21
C GLY A 136 -4.32 -2.27 1.35
N LYS A 137 -4.73 -3.55 1.26
CA LYS A 137 -4.54 -4.55 2.31
C LYS A 137 -3.43 -5.54 2.02
N ALA A 138 -2.98 -5.61 0.77
CA ALA A 138 -1.96 -6.57 0.34
C ALA A 138 -1.15 -6.01 -0.83
N ASP A 139 0.06 -6.53 -1.02
CA ASP A 139 0.88 -6.25 -2.18
C ASP A 139 0.24 -6.89 -3.42
N MET A 140 -0.09 -6.08 -4.42
CA MET A 140 -0.77 -6.55 -5.63
C MET A 140 0.06 -7.56 -6.44
N ALA A 141 1.38 -7.53 -6.38
CA ALA A 141 2.23 -8.52 -7.03
C ALA A 141 2.03 -9.90 -6.39
N LEU A 142 1.97 -9.97 -5.05
CA LEU A 142 1.69 -11.20 -4.32
C LEU A 142 0.27 -11.70 -4.58
N VAL A 143 -0.69 -10.79 -4.65
CA VAL A 143 -2.09 -11.10 -4.95
C VAL A 143 -2.21 -11.71 -6.35
N SER A 144 -1.59 -11.10 -7.35
CA SER A 144 -1.60 -11.60 -8.73
C SER A 144 -1.00 -12.99 -8.84
N ALA A 145 0.12 -13.25 -8.16
CA ALA A 145 0.76 -14.56 -8.11
C ALA A 145 -0.15 -15.61 -7.46
N ALA A 146 -0.81 -15.24 -6.36
CA ALA A 146 -1.74 -16.13 -5.65
C ALA A 146 -2.97 -16.50 -6.51
N VAL A 147 -3.52 -15.52 -7.26
CA VAL A 147 -4.64 -15.76 -8.17
C VAL A 147 -4.24 -16.71 -9.29
N LYS A 148 -3.10 -16.49 -9.93
CA LYS A 148 -2.58 -17.36 -11.00
C LYS A 148 -2.39 -18.79 -10.48
N LYS A 149 -1.81 -18.95 -9.31
CA LYS A 149 -1.60 -20.26 -8.67
C LYS A 149 -2.93 -20.94 -8.38
N ALA A 150 -3.91 -20.23 -7.85
CA ALA A 150 -5.22 -20.79 -7.50
C ALA A 150 -5.99 -21.25 -8.73
N LEU A 151 -5.88 -20.56 -9.85
CA LEU A 151 -6.60 -20.87 -11.10
C LEU A 151 -5.86 -21.84 -12.02
N SER A 152 -4.61 -22.16 -11.74
CA SER A 152 -3.80 -23.08 -12.54
C SER A 152 -4.00 -24.57 -12.17
N ARG A 153 -4.84 -24.87 -11.20
CA ARG A 153 -5.16 -26.24 -10.74
C ARG A 153 -6.16 -26.93 -11.63
#